data_d350850fa55aee0c8694f76403e8e727
#
_entry.id   d350850fa55aee0c8694f76403e8e727
#
_cell.length_a   1.000
_cell.length_b   1.000
_cell.length_c   1.000
_cell.angle_alpha   90.00
_cell.angle_beta   90.00
_cell.angle_gamma   90.00
#
_symmetry.space_group_name_H-M   'P 1'
#
loop_
_entity.id
_entity.type
_entity.pdbx_description
1 polymer ?
#
loop_
_entity_poly.entity_id
_entity_poly.type
_entity_poly.pdbx_seq_one_letter_code
_entity_poly.pdbx_strand_id
1 'polypeptide(L)'
;VAGHRTDAWFYAPPTFLKAHWGMSITNAAWLCLHHMEHYRYTLDKEFLKTRALPVLRETALFFVDWLVPDPRSGKLVSGPTASPENRFKVNGKVASLTMGCTYDQEIIWNTFRDFLEACKILGINNEETVEVEASMKKLSMPTIANDGRLMEWTKELEETEPGHRHISHLWGMMPGNRITQDKTPHLVDAVRKSLDYRLNHNYHAQGWSLGWVTSMLARLKEGDKSLDMMQHNYFTKACPNMFVDAHGRPQVGDMMGVPLAMIELILQSHTDYIDLLPSLPTAWKDGKVTGLCARGAFVFDMEWKAGKLISTNIKSLKGGKCLLRYEGKVKELSTEAGKSYCL
;
A
#
# COMPACT_ATOMS: atom_id res chain seq x y z
N VAL A 1 21.41 -4.47 1.55
CA VAL A 1 20.15 -5.19 1.32
C VAL A 1 19.61 -5.59 2.68
N ALA A 2 18.40 -5.12 3.03
CA ALA A 2 17.72 -5.56 4.23
C ALA A 2 17.37 -7.05 4.10
N GLY A 3 17.75 -7.85 5.07
CA GLY A 3 17.37 -9.26 5.12
C GLY A 3 15.84 -9.41 5.24
N HIS A 4 15.33 -10.56 4.81
CA HIS A 4 13.88 -10.84 4.90
C HIS A 4 13.39 -10.90 6.36
N ARG A 5 14.27 -11.24 7.29
CA ARG A 5 13.96 -11.38 8.72
C ARG A 5 15.09 -10.82 9.56
N THR A 6 14.70 -10.20 10.66
CA THR A 6 15.59 -9.94 11.78
C THR A 6 14.83 -10.27 13.06
N ASP A 7 15.52 -10.78 14.07
CA ASP A 7 14.92 -11.03 15.38
C ASP A 7 15.03 -9.80 16.29
N ALA A 8 14.52 -9.91 17.51
CA ALA A 8 14.56 -8.83 18.49
C ALA A 8 15.99 -8.44 18.92
N TRP A 9 17.00 -9.24 18.60
CA TRP A 9 18.41 -8.99 18.88
C TRP A 9 19.20 -8.53 17.65
N PHE A 10 18.49 -8.12 16.57
CA PHE A 10 19.06 -7.65 15.31
C PHE A 10 19.84 -8.72 14.52
N TYR A 11 19.66 -9.99 14.84
CA TYR A 11 20.23 -11.07 14.06
C TYR A 11 19.39 -11.31 12.81
N ALA A 12 20.02 -11.32 11.64
CA ALA A 12 19.39 -11.61 10.36
C ALA A 12 19.77 -13.03 9.91
N PRO A 13 18.96 -14.06 10.24
CA PRO A 13 19.26 -15.43 9.88
C PRO A 13 19.21 -15.62 8.35
N PRO A 14 20.00 -16.56 7.79
CA PRO A 14 19.90 -16.91 6.39
C PRO A 14 18.49 -17.44 6.07
N THR A 15 17.94 -17.03 4.94
CA THR A 15 16.58 -17.37 4.51
C THR A 15 16.49 -18.77 3.90
N PHE A 16 16.79 -19.79 4.66
CA PHE A 16 16.60 -21.22 4.34
C PHE A 16 16.95 -21.64 2.91
N LEU A 17 17.88 -20.94 2.25
CA LEU A 17 18.33 -21.18 0.87
C LEU A 17 17.20 -21.14 -0.19
N LYS A 18 16.06 -20.52 0.12
CA LYS A 18 14.93 -20.38 -0.80
C LYS A 18 14.86 -18.95 -1.34
N ALA A 19 15.16 -18.78 -2.62
CA ALA A 19 15.23 -17.47 -3.26
C ALA A 19 13.94 -16.65 -3.13
N HIS A 20 12.76 -17.29 -3.24
CA HIS A 20 11.46 -16.62 -3.10
C HIS A 20 11.17 -16.10 -1.69
N TRP A 21 11.97 -16.50 -0.68
CA TRP A 21 11.87 -15.99 0.68
C TRP A 21 12.90 -14.91 1.02
N GLY A 22 13.98 -14.82 0.24
CA GLY A 22 15.12 -14.00 0.63
C GLY A 22 15.60 -12.98 -0.40
N MET A 23 15.27 -13.18 -1.66
CA MET A 23 15.72 -12.26 -2.71
C MET A 23 14.66 -11.18 -2.98
N SER A 24 14.45 -10.32 -2.01
CA SER A 24 13.65 -9.11 -2.15
C SER A 24 14.53 -7.90 -1.82
N ILE A 25 14.88 -7.14 -2.84
CA ILE A 25 15.75 -5.97 -2.72
C ILE A 25 14.99 -4.72 -2.27
N THR A 26 13.66 -4.76 -2.36
CA THR A 26 12.78 -3.62 -2.09
C THR A 26 12.27 -3.54 -0.65
N ASN A 27 12.65 -4.47 0.24
CA ASN A 27 12.16 -4.48 1.61
C ASN A 27 12.49 -3.19 2.37
N ALA A 28 13.73 -2.68 2.26
CA ALA A 28 14.12 -1.41 2.88
C ALA A 28 13.35 -0.22 2.30
N ALA A 29 13.14 -0.23 0.99
CA ALA A 29 12.36 0.80 0.29
C ALA A 29 10.89 0.81 0.72
N TRP A 30 10.30 -0.38 0.95
CA TRP A 30 8.95 -0.43 1.51
C TRP A 30 8.88 0.21 2.90
N LEU A 31 9.86 -0.04 3.76
CA LEU A 31 9.93 0.61 5.08
C LEU A 31 10.10 2.14 4.98
N CYS A 32 10.76 2.64 3.93
CA CYS A 32 10.91 4.09 3.71
C CYS A 32 9.58 4.80 3.45
N LEU A 33 8.53 4.10 3.00
CA LEU A 33 7.18 4.65 2.85
C LEU A 33 6.71 5.34 4.14
N HIS A 34 7.02 4.78 5.30
CA HIS A 34 6.59 5.33 6.60
C HIS A 34 7.15 6.73 6.88
N HIS A 35 8.31 7.09 6.34
CA HIS A 35 8.87 8.43 6.49
C HIS A 35 8.01 9.50 5.79
N MET A 36 7.58 9.23 4.55
CA MET A 36 6.69 10.16 3.86
C MET A 36 5.27 10.14 4.43
N GLU A 37 4.77 9.00 4.88
CA GLU A 37 3.47 8.95 5.56
C GLU A 37 3.50 9.78 6.85
N HIS A 38 4.57 9.69 7.65
CA HIS A 38 4.72 10.56 8.82
C HIS A 38 4.62 12.04 8.43
N TYR A 39 5.35 12.46 7.39
CA TYR A 39 5.25 13.83 6.92
C TYR A 39 3.84 14.18 6.43
N ARG A 40 3.21 13.32 5.63
CA ARG A 40 1.87 13.59 5.09
C ARG A 40 0.81 13.77 6.18
N TYR A 41 0.96 13.07 7.31
CA TYR A 41 0.04 13.16 8.46
C TYR A 41 0.38 14.31 9.43
N THR A 42 1.61 14.82 9.45
CA THR A 42 2.06 15.83 10.42
C THR A 42 2.41 17.17 9.80
N LEU A 43 2.78 17.19 8.53
CA LEU A 43 3.39 18.32 7.81
C LEU A 43 4.64 18.88 8.52
N ASP A 44 5.37 18.01 9.23
CA ASP A 44 6.61 18.35 9.92
C ASP A 44 7.78 18.41 8.93
N LYS A 45 8.12 19.64 8.49
CA LYS A 45 9.22 19.88 7.55
C LYS A 45 10.59 19.63 8.15
N GLU A 46 10.75 19.77 9.47
CA GLU A 46 12.04 19.48 10.12
C GLU A 46 12.31 17.97 10.14
N PHE A 47 11.31 17.17 10.46
CA PHE A 47 11.38 15.72 10.32
C PHE A 47 11.65 15.32 8.87
N LEU A 48 10.92 15.92 7.91
CA LEU A 48 11.12 15.64 6.49
C LEU A 48 12.57 15.88 6.08
N LYS A 49 13.14 17.03 6.48
CA LYS A 49 14.51 17.44 6.13
C LYS A 49 15.58 16.58 6.80
N THR A 50 15.44 16.35 8.11
CA THR A 50 16.52 15.78 8.93
C THR A 50 16.46 14.27 9.10
N ARG A 51 15.27 13.66 8.91
CA ARG A 51 15.05 12.22 9.10
C ARG A 51 14.64 11.52 7.81
N ALA A 52 13.61 12.02 7.13
CA ALA A 52 13.05 11.35 5.96
C ALA A 52 13.95 11.49 4.73
N LEU A 53 14.33 12.71 4.36
CA LEU A 53 15.05 12.98 3.12
C LEU A 53 16.37 12.20 3.00
N PRO A 54 17.24 12.10 4.02
CA PRO A 54 18.47 11.31 3.89
C PRO A 54 18.21 9.85 3.51
N VAL A 55 17.23 9.22 4.15
CA VAL A 55 16.89 7.82 3.89
C VAL A 55 16.25 7.65 2.51
N LEU A 56 15.32 8.53 2.13
CA LEU A 56 14.67 8.51 0.83
C LEU A 56 15.69 8.73 -0.30
N ARG A 57 16.66 9.66 -0.11
CA ARG A 57 17.71 9.95 -1.07
C ARG A 57 18.57 8.71 -1.33
N GLU A 58 19.16 8.12 -0.27
CA GLU A 58 20.03 6.94 -0.41
C GLU A 58 19.29 5.77 -1.05
N THR A 59 18.01 5.59 -0.71
CA THR A 59 17.19 4.53 -1.29
C THR A 59 16.87 4.79 -2.77
N ALA A 60 16.59 6.05 -3.14
CA ALA A 60 16.32 6.39 -4.53
C ALA A 60 17.60 6.24 -5.40
N LEU A 61 18.73 6.72 -4.93
CA LEU A 61 20.01 6.58 -5.65
C LEU A 61 20.44 5.13 -5.79
N PHE A 62 20.25 4.31 -4.75
CA PHE A 62 20.47 2.87 -4.86
C PHE A 62 19.71 2.25 -6.04
N PHE A 63 18.45 2.63 -6.26
CA PHE A 63 17.68 2.11 -7.39
C PHE A 63 18.08 2.73 -8.73
N VAL A 64 18.56 3.95 -8.77
CA VAL A 64 19.16 4.49 -10.00
C VAL A 64 20.32 3.63 -10.48
N ASP A 65 21.21 3.24 -9.54
CA ASP A 65 22.35 2.37 -9.84
C ASP A 65 21.95 0.89 -10.09
N TRP A 66 20.88 0.43 -9.45
CA TRP A 66 20.46 -0.98 -9.49
C TRP A 66 19.71 -1.35 -10.77
N LEU A 67 18.91 -0.42 -11.31
CA LEU A 67 18.04 -0.68 -12.44
C LEU A 67 18.81 -0.92 -13.73
N VAL A 68 18.40 -1.92 -14.50
CA VAL A 68 19.00 -2.27 -15.79
C VAL A 68 17.96 -2.21 -16.91
N PRO A 69 18.34 -1.91 -18.15
CA PRO A 69 17.44 -1.97 -19.29
C PRO A 69 16.99 -3.40 -19.58
N ASP A 70 15.70 -3.63 -19.70
CA ASP A 70 15.17 -4.88 -20.26
C ASP A 70 15.47 -4.92 -21.78
N PRO A 71 16.22 -5.90 -22.28
CA PRO A 71 16.62 -5.96 -23.68
C PRO A 71 15.44 -6.09 -24.67
N ARG A 72 14.24 -6.45 -24.18
CA ARG A 72 13.04 -6.60 -25.01
C ARG A 72 12.30 -5.28 -25.18
N SER A 73 12.26 -4.45 -24.17
CA SER A 73 11.45 -3.22 -24.13
C SER A 73 12.26 -1.94 -24.03
N GLY A 74 13.54 -2.02 -23.66
CA GLY A 74 14.37 -0.86 -23.34
C GLY A 74 13.98 -0.13 -22.04
N LYS A 75 12.95 -0.61 -21.33
CA LYS A 75 12.51 -0.04 -20.06
C LYS A 75 13.41 -0.49 -18.92
N LEU A 76 13.52 0.32 -17.88
CA LEU A 76 14.27 -0.04 -16.67
C LEU A 76 13.50 -1.05 -15.83
N VAL A 77 14.19 -2.11 -15.45
CA VAL A 77 13.67 -3.19 -14.60
C VAL A 77 14.62 -3.50 -13.46
N SER A 78 14.04 -3.91 -12.33
CA SER A 78 14.74 -4.46 -11.18
C SER A 78 15.01 -5.95 -11.37
N GLY A 79 16.10 -6.45 -10.82
CA GLY A 79 16.34 -7.90 -10.75
C GLY A 79 17.82 -8.31 -10.87
N PRO A 80 18.10 -9.61 -10.67
CA PRO A 80 17.13 -10.70 -10.39
C PRO A 80 16.47 -10.59 -9.02
N THR A 81 15.17 -10.85 -8.97
CA THR A 81 14.35 -10.72 -7.77
C THR A 81 13.19 -11.70 -7.77
N ALA A 82 12.52 -11.87 -6.63
CA ALA A 82 11.29 -12.63 -6.50
C ALA A 82 10.09 -11.72 -6.24
N SER A 83 8.91 -12.08 -6.74
CA SER A 83 7.65 -11.56 -6.19
C SER A 83 7.34 -12.35 -4.92
N PRO A 84 7.49 -11.78 -3.72
CA PRO A 84 7.39 -12.55 -2.48
C PRO A 84 5.94 -13.00 -2.22
N GLU A 85 5.69 -14.26 -1.91
CA GLU A 85 6.63 -15.39 -1.92
C GLU A 85 6.20 -16.39 -3.01
N ASN A 86 5.60 -15.90 -4.12
CA ASN A 86 5.02 -16.74 -5.16
C ASN A 86 6.08 -17.32 -6.11
N ARG A 87 5.70 -18.38 -6.81
CA ARG A 87 6.53 -19.10 -7.76
C ARG A 87 5.76 -19.38 -9.04
N PHE A 88 6.48 -19.65 -10.10
CA PHE A 88 5.92 -19.91 -11.43
C PHE A 88 6.62 -21.08 -12.10
N LYS A 89 6.05 -21.58 -13.20
CA LYS A 89 6.65 -22.64 -14.01
C LYS A 89 7.17 -22.08 -15.32
N VAL A 90 8.36 -22.56 -15.71
CA VAL A 90 8.96 -22.35 -17.02
C VAL A 90 9.40 -23.71 -17.56
N ASN A 91 8.87 -24.10 -18.71
CA ASN A 91 9.18 -25.42 -19.32
C ASN A 91 8.98 -26.59 -18.34
N GLY A 92 7.90 -26.56 -17.55
CA GLY A 92 7.57 -27.56 -16.55
C GLY A 92 8.42 -27.53 -15.26
N LYS A 93 9.40 -26.65 -15.17
CA LYS A 93 10.25 -26.48 -13.96
C LYS A 93 9.80 -25.29 -13.13
N VAL A 94 9.79 -25.46 -11.80
CA VAL A 94 9.47 -24.38 -10.87
C VAL A 94 10.62 -23.39 -10.78
N ALA A 95 10.31 -22.11 -10.92
CA ALA A 95 11.22 -20.98 -10.75
C ALA A 95 10.60 -19.94 -9.85
N SER A 96 11.42 -19.01 -9.34
CA SER A 96 10.97 -17.91 -8.46
C SER A 96 11.65 -16.59 -8.76
N LEU A 97 12.76 -16.59 -9.48
CA LEU A 97 13.50 -15.37 -9.80
C LEU A 97 13.16 -14.89 -11.20
N THR A 98 12.99 -13.59 -11.31
CA THR A 98 12.66 -12.89 -12.55
C THR A 98 13.32 -11.52 -12.60
N MET A 99 13.18 -10.86 -13.74
CA MET A 99 13.49 -9.43 -13.89
C MET A 99 12.17 -8.67 -13.95
N GLY A 100 12.07 -7.54 -13.24
CA GLY A 100 10.97 -6.59 -13.36
C GLY A 100 9.62 -7.08 -12.83
N CYS A 101 9.57 -7.84 -11.72
CA CYS A 101 8.28 -8.18 -11.11
C CYS A 101 7.54 -6.91 -10.69
N THR A 102 6.21 -6.94 -10.81
CA THR A 102 5.34 -5.78 -10.54
C THR A 102 5.51 -5.23 -9.12
N TYR A 103 5.69 -6.11 -8.14
CA TYR A 103 5.97 -5.72 -6.76
C TYR A 103 7.16 -4.76 -6.64
N ASP A 104 8.31 -5.12 -7.21
CA ASP A 104 9.49 -4.27 -7.15
C ASP A 104 9.28 -2.94 -7.90
N GLN A 105 8.73 -3.01 -9.10
CA GLN A 105 8.54 -1.84 -9.96
C GLN A 105 7.63 -0.80 -9.29
N GLU A 106 6.59 -1.23 -8.59
CA GLU A 106 5.69 -0.35 -7.86
C GLU A 106 6.35 0.29 -6.64
N ILE A 107 7.16 -0.46 -5.89
CA ILE A 107 7.88 0.06 -4.73
C ILE A 107 8.97 1.06 -5.19
N ILE A 108 9.69 0.75 -6.25
CA ILE A 108 10.73 1.63 -6.80
C ILE A 108 10.11 2.92 -7.32
N TRP A 109 9.00 2.81 -8.06
CA TRP A 109 8.26 4.00 -8.51
C TRP A 109 7.83 4.88 -7.33
N ASN A 110 7.29 4.25 -6.27
CA ASN A 110 6.89 4.97 -5.07
C ASN A 110 8.08 5.65 -4.36
N THR A 111 9.22 4.97 -4.29
CA THR A 111 10.46 5.52 -3.71
C THR A 111 10.92 6.75 -4.46
N PHE A 112 10.96 6.69 -5.79
CA PHE A 112 11.32 7.83 -6.63
C PHE A 112 10.35 9.00 -6.45
N ARG A 113 9.04 8.72 -6.47
CA ARG A 113 8.01 9.74 -6.23
C ARG A 113 8.20 10.40 -4.86
N ASP A 114 8.38 9.62 -3.80
CA ASP A 114 8.47 10.12 -2.44
C ASP A 114 9.74 10.97 -2.24
N PHE A 115 10.87 10.58 -2.84
CA PHE A 115 12.08 11.39 -2.87
C PHE A 115 11.86 12.72 -3.61
N LEU A 116 11.29 12.68 -4.81
CA LEU A 116 11.02 13.88 -5.61
C LEU A 116 10.00 14.81 -4.94
N GLU A 117 8.97 14.25 -4.30
CA GLU A 117 8.00 15.01 -3.51
C GLU A 117 8.67 15.70 -2.31
N ALA A 118 9.52 14.98 -1.57
CA ALA A 118 10.27 15.56 -0.46
C ALA A 118 11.20 16.70 -0.91
N CYS A 119 11.93 16.51 -2.00
CA CYS A 119 12.78 17.53 -2.60
C CYS A 119 11.97 18.78 -3.01
N LYS A 120 10.84 18.58 -3.68
CA LYS A 120 9.94 19.68 -4.09
C LYS A 120 9.43 20.47 -2.87
N ILE A 121 9.01 19.81 -1.79
CA ILE A 121 8.52 20.46 -0.57
C ILE A 121 9.62 21.29 0.10
N LEU A 122 10.87 20.82 0.03
CA LEU A 122 12.03 21.48 0.63
C LEU A 122 12.74 22.46 -0.31
N GLY A 123 12.26 22.61 -1.55
CA GLY A 123 12.85 23.51 -2.55
C GLY A 123 14.20 23.04 -3.10
N ILE A 124 14.46 21.72 -3.11
CA ILE A 124 15.67 21.11 -3.60
C ILE A 124 15.48 20.71 -5.06
N ASN A 125 16.39 21.20 -5.93
CA ASN A 125 16.46 20.84 -7.34
C ASN A 125 17.94 20.75 -7.73
N ASN A 126 18.43 19.55 -7.97
CA ASN A 126 19.83 19.25 -8.25
C ASN A 126 19.96 18.09 -9.25
N GLU A 127 21.19 17.70 -9.58
CA GLU A 127 21.46 16.61 -10.53
C GLU A 127 20.78 15.29 -10.14
N GLU A 128 20.76 14.97 -8.86
CA GLU A 128 20.11 13.74 -8.36
C GLU A 128 18.59 13.74 -8.62
N THR A 129 17.92 14.88 -8.45
CA THR A 129 16.48 14.99 -8.75
C THR A 129 16.20 14.79 -10.24
N VAL A 130 17.06 15.30 -11.10
CA VAL A 130 16.96 15.12 -12.56
C VAL A 130 17.16 13.66 -12.95
N GLU A 131 18.16 13.01 -12.38
CA GLU A 131 18.49 11.61 -12.65
C GLU A 131 17.39 10.65 -12.17
N VAL A 132 16.88 10.86 -10.95
CA VAL A 132 15.76 10.06 -10.40
C VAL A 132 14.49 10.26 -11.24
N GLU A 133 14.18 11.50 -11.66
CA GLU A 133 13.03 11.76 -12.53
C GLU A 133 13.17 11.07 -13.90
N ALA A 134 14.38 11.11 -14.48
CA ALA A 134 14.67 10.45 -15.75
C ALA A 134 14.52 8.92 -15.64
N SER A 135 15.01 8.33 -14.55
CA SER A 135 14.88 6.90 -14.25
C SER A 135 13.45 6.50 -14.03
N MET A 136 12.68 7.29 -13.28
CA MET A 136 11.24 7.07 -13.02
C MET A 136 10.42 7.02 -14.32
N LYS A 137 10.71 7.91 -15.29
CA LYS A 137 10.03 7.93 -16.60
C LYS A 137 10.32 6.70 -17.45
N LYS A 138 11.47 6.06 -17.23
CA LYS A 138 11.91 4.86 -17.97
C LYS A 138 11.47 3.55 -17.32
N LEU A 139 10.94 3.57 -16.09
CA LEU A 139 10.52 2.34 -15.40
C LEU A 139 9.54 1.53 -16.23
N SER A 140 9.74 0.20 -16.23
CA SER A 140 8.73 -0.74 -16.70
C SER A 140 7.56 -0.73 -15.73
N MET A 141 6.36 -0.47 -16.24
CA MET A 141 5.17 -0.35 -15.40
C MET A 141 4.31 -1.62 -15.50
N PRO A 142 3.44 -1.86 -14.50
CA PRO A 142 2.55 -3.00 -14.50
C PRO A 142 1.71 -3.08 -15.77
N THR A 143 1.53 -4.28 -16.29
CA THR A 143 0.72 -4.59 -17.46
C THR A 143 -0.46 -5.48 -17.07
N ILE A 144 -1.49 -5.47 -17.92
CA ILE A 144 -2.68 -6.30 -17.76
C ILE A 144 -2.50 -7.54 -18.62
N ALA A 145 -2.74 -8.73 -18.04
CA ALA A 145 -2.72 -10.02 -18.72
C ALA A 145 -3.92 -10.19 -19.68
N ASN A 146 -3.86 -11.20 -20.54
CA ASN A 146 -4.94 -11.51 -21.49
C ASN A 146 -6.28 -11.83 -20.82
N ASP A 147 -6.24 -12.36 -19.58
CA ASP A 147 -7.43 -12.63 -18.77
C ASP A 147 -7.93 -11.39 -17.99
N GLY A 148 -7.25 -10.26 -18.14
CA GLY A 148 -7.58 -8.96 -17.55
C GLY A 148 -7.07 -8.77 -16.14
N ARG A 149 -6.29 -9.70 -15.56
CA ARG A 149 -5.61 -9.55 -14.26
C ARG A 149 -4.38 -8.64 -14.38
N LEU A 150 -3.98 -8.03 -13.29
CA LEU A 150 -2.68 -7.36 -13.20
C LEU A 150 -1.57 -8.41 -13.19
N MET A 151 -0.61 -8.29 -14.10
CA MET A 151 0.49 -9.24 -14.18
C MET A 151 1.41 -9.15 -12.96
N GLU A 152 1.77 -10.29 -12.41
CA GLU A 152 2.73 -10.39 -11.30
C GLU A 152 4.19 -10.31 -11.81
N TRP A 153 4.42 -10.82 -13.00
CA TRP A 153 5.73 -10.85 -13.67
C TRP A 153 5.66 -10.15 -15.02
N THR A 154 6.81 -9.91 -15.65
CA THR A 154 6.90 -9.26 -16.98
C THR A 154 6.38 -10.12 -18.14
N LYS A 155 5.95 -11.34 -17.86
CA LYS A 155 5.32 -12.28 -18.78
C LYS A 155 4.17 -12.99 -18.08
N GLU A 156 3.19 -13.44 -18.84
CA GLU A 156 2.19 -14.38 -18.36
C GLU A 156 2.85 -15.73 -18.10
N LEU A 157 2.90 -16.15 -16.85
CA LEU A 157 3.53 -17.38 -16.39
C LEU A 157 2.52 -18.20 -15.59
N GLU A 158 2.62 -19.52 -15.69
CA GLU A 158 1.80 -20.44 -14.90
C GLU A 158 2.21 -20.36 -13.43
N GLU A 159 1.30 -19.88 -12.58
CA GLU A 159 1.51 -19.83 -11.14
C GLU A 159 1.54 -21.23 -10.53
N THR A 160 2.46 -21.49 -9.59
CA THR A 160 2.46 -22.77 -8.86
C THR A 160 1.38 -22.83 -7.78
N GLU A 161 0.93 -21.68 -7.31
CA GLU A 161 -0.04 -21.53 -6.23
C GLU A 161 -1.01 -20.38 -6.54
N PRO A 162 -2.06 -20.63 -7.35
CA PRO A 162 -3.01 -19.60 -7.76
C PRO A 162 -3.69 -18.87 -6.61
N GLY A 163 -3.94 -19.54 -5.50
CA GLY A 163 -4.47 -18.98 -4.25
C GLY A 163 -3.40 -18.55 -3.26
N HIS A 164 -2.20 -18.21 -3.72
CA HIS A 164 -1.12 -17.78 -2.83
C HIS A 164 -1.56 -16.63 -1.92
N ARG A 165 -1.25 -16.76 -0.61
CA ARG A 165 -1.69 -15.80 0.43
C ARG A 165 -1.17 -14.37 0.25
N HIS A 166 -0.04 -14.19 -0.44
CA HIS A 166 0.50 -12.87 -0.73
C HIS A 166 -0.03 -12.32 -2.06
N ILE A 167 -0.34 -11.04 -2.05
CA ILE A 167 -0.85 -10.27 -3.20
C ILE A 167 0.16 -9.19 -3.61
N SER A 168 1.44 -9.54 -3.61
CA SER A 168 2.58 -8.62 -3.76
C SER A 168 2.48 -7.72 -4.99
N HIS A 169 2.00 -8.25 -6.12
CA HIS A 169 1.82 -7.49 -7.36
C HIS A 169 0.72 -6.41 -7.28
N LEU A 170 -0.14 -6.43 -6.25
CA LEU A 170 -1.17 -5.43 -6.03
C LEU A 170 -0.69 -4.27 -5.13
N TRP A 171 0.58 -4.25 -4.75
CA TRP A 171 1.19 -3.25 -3.86
C TRP A 171 0.92 -1.82 -4.30
N GLY A 172 0.89 -1.55 -5.59
CA GLY A 172 0.65 -0.21 -6.15
C GLY A 172 -0.72 0.39 -5.80
N MET A 173 -1.71 -0.43 -5.39
CA MET A 173 -2.99 0.04 -4.87
C MET A 173 -2.96 0.18 -3.34
N MET A 174 -2.37 -0.79 -2.63
CA MET A 174 -2.25 -0.80 -1.17
C MET A 174 -0.97 -1.57 -0.76
N PRO A 175 -0.06 -0.98 0.03
CA PRO A 175 -0.07 0.35 0.66
C PRO A 175 0.26 1.51 -0.28
N GLY A 176 0.71 1.24 -1.49
CA GLY A 176 0.88 2.27 -2.52
C GLY A 176 -0.42 3.05 -2.80
N ASN A 177 -0.32 4.08 -3.62
CA ASN A 177 -1.45 4.88 -4.07
C ASN A 177 -1.30 5.35 -5.52
N ARG A 178 -0.55 4.59 -6.32
CA ARG A 178 -0.44 4.82 -7.75
C ARG A 178 -1.66 4.31 -8.50
N ILE A 179 -2.18 3.17 -8.05
CA ILE A 179 -3.40 2.57 -8.62
C ILE A 179 -4.58 3.07 -7.80
N THR A 180 -5.39 3.95 -8.42
CA THR A 180 -6.56 4.56 -7.78
C THR A 180 -7.73 4.67 -8.74
N GLN A 181 -8.96 4.73 -8.19
CA GLN A 181 -10.18 4.89 -8.98
C GLN A 181 -10.15 6.16 -9.84
N ASP A 182 -9.55 7.23 -9.32
CA ASP A 182 -9.57 8.53 -9.98
C ASP A 182 -8.54 8.63 -11.13
N LYS A 183 -7.36 8.01 -10.98
CA LYS A 183 -6.23 8.21 -11.91
C LYS A 183 -5.99 7.02 -12.85
N THR A 184 -6.29 5.80 -12.38
CA THR A 184 -5.99 4.56 -13.13
C THR A 184 -7.12 3.53 -13.02
N PRO A 185 -8.38 3.86 -13.37
CA PRO A 185 -9.53 2.97 -13.17
C PRO A 185 -9.35 1.61 -13.85
N HIS A 186 -8.72 1.56 -15.04
CA HIS A 186 -8.44 0.32 -15.76
C HIS A 186 -7.49 -0.63 -14.98
N LEU A 187 -6.54 -0.08 -14.22
CA LEU A 187 -5.67 -0.88 -13.34
C LEU A 187 -6.42 -1.34 -12.08
N VAL A 188 -7.36 -0.53 -11.59
CA VAL A 188 -8.22 -0.94 -10.45
C VAL A 188 -9.07 -2.14 -10.84
N ASP A 189 -9.63 -2.17 -12.04
CA ASP A 189 -10.36 -3.34 -12.55
C ASP A 189 -9.47 -4.58 -12.66
N ALA A 190 -8.22 -4.41 -13.10
CA ALA A 190 -7.24 -5.49 -13.15
C ALA A 190 -6.85 -6.00 -11.75
N VAL A 191 -6.70 -5.09 -10.76
CA VAL A 191 -6.47 -5.45 -9.35
C VAL A 191 -7.66 -6.24 -8.81
N ARG A 192 -8.90 -5.80 -9.06
CA ARG A 192 -10.12 -6.51 -8.64
C ARG A 192 -10.14 -7.95 -9.17
N LYS A 193 -9.89 -8.12 -10.48
CA LYS A 193 -9.83 -9.45 -11.10
C LYS A 193 -8.72 -10.31 -10.52
N SER A 194 -7.55 -9.73 -10.23
CA SER A 194 -6.44 -10.46 -9.59
C SER A 194 -6.80 -10.91 -8.19
N LEU A 195 -7.44 -10.04 -7.40
CA LEU A 195 -7.85 -10.37 -6.05
C LEU A 195 -8.94 -11.44 -6.04
N ASP A 196 -9.98 -11.29 -6.88
CA ASP A 196 -11.04 -12.30 -7.02
C ASP A 196 -10.46 -13.66 -7.45
N TYR A 197 -9.49 -13.66 -8.37
CA TYR A 197 -8.78 -14.88 -8.76
C TYR A 197 -8.10 -15.56 -7.57
N ARG A 198 -7.32 -14.82 -6.77
CA ARG A 198 -6.69 -15.34 -5.54
C ARG A 198 -7.73 -15.92 -4.58
N LEU A 199 -8.79 -15.16 -4.29
CA LEU A 199 -9.82 -15.53 -3.32
C LEU A 199 -10.58 -16.79 -3.75
N ASN A 200 -10.77 -17.02 -5.05
CA ASN A 200 -11.48 -18.17 -5.60
C ASN A 200 -10.64 -19.44 -5.75
N HIS A 201 -9.34 -19.42 -5.38
CA HIS A 201 -8.41 -20.55 -5.54
C HIS A 201 -7.84 -21.03 -4.19
N ASN A 202 -8.71 -21.39 -3.23
CA ASN A 202 -8.30 -21.86 -1.90
C ASN A 202 -7.41 -20.87 -1.14
N TYR A 203 -7.73 -19.59 -1.26
CA TYR A 203 -7.02 -18.54 -0.55
C TYR A 203 -7.15 -18.69 0.97
N HIS A 204 -6.03 -18.71 1.67
CA HIS A 204 -5.98 -18.74 3.12
C HIS A 204 -5.49 -17.40 3.67
N ALA A 205 -6.42 -16.49 3.96
CA ALA A 205 -6.11 -15.25 4.66
C ALA A 205 -5.69 -15.55 6.10
N GLN A 206 -4.43 -15.28 6.42
CA GLN A 206 -3.92 -15.38 7.77
C GLN A 206 -2.72 -14.47 7.98
N GLY A 207 -2.53 -14.05 9.21
CA GLY A 207 -1.47 -13.12 9.55
C GLY A 207 -1.63 -11.79 8.80
N TRP A 208 -0.53 -11.14 8.48
CA TRP A 208 -0.54 -9.83 7.84
C TRP A 208 -1.24 -9.79 6.47
N SER A 209 -1.34 -10.93 5.78
CA SER A 209 -2.06 -10.99 4.49
C SER A 209 -3.56 -10.73 4.65
N LEU A 210 -4.14 -11.08 5.79
CA LEU A 210 -5.54 -10.76 6.09
C LEU A 210 -5.77 -9.25 6.17
N GLY A 211 -4.95 -8.54 6.95
CA GLY A 211 -5.02 -7.08 7.05
C GLY A 211 -4.80 -6.39 5.70
N TRP A 212 -3.92 -6.94 4.87
CA TRP A 212 -3.65 -6.41 3.53
C TRP A 212 -4.84 -6.56 2.60
N VAL A 213 -5.41 -7.76 2.49
CA VAL A 213 -6.58 -8.03 1.64
C VAL A 213 -7.80 -7.24 2.09
N THR A 214 -8.08 -7.18 3.40
CA THR A 214 -9.23 -6.42 3.92
C THR A 214 -9.10 -4.92 3.66
N SER A 215 -7.88 -4.36 3.80
CA SER A 215 -7.60 -2.96 3.41
C SER A 215 -7.75 -2.74 1.90
N MET A 216 -7.31 -3.71 1.08
CA MET A 216 -7.49 -3.67 -0.37
C MET A 216 -8.96 -3.64 -0.76
N LEU A 217 -9.78 -4.52 -0.16
CA LEU A 217 -11.24 -4.55 -0.37
C LEU A 217 -11.90 -3.23 0.03
N ALA A 218 -11.44 -2.60 1.12
CA ALA A 218 -11.92 -1.26 1.51
C ALA A 218 -11.62 -0.21 0.42
N ARG A 219 -10.41 -0.22 -0.18
CA ARG A 219 -10.05 0.68 -1.29
C ARG A 219 -10.78 0.35 -2.58
N LEU A 220 -11.16 -0.91 -2.80
CA LEU A 220 -12.01 -1.33 -3.91
C LEU A 220 -13.49 -0.98 -3.72
N LYS A 221 -13.87 -0.36 -2.60
CA LYS A 221 -15.26 -0.05 -2.22
C LYS A 221 -16.13 -1.30 -1.98
N GLU A 222 -15.51 -2.38 -1.54
CA GLU A 222 -16.15 -3.65 -1.22
C GLU A 222 -16.25 -3.86 0.30
N GLY A 223 -16.89 -2.92 0.99
CA GLY A 223 -16.93 -2.86 2.45
C GLY A 223 -17.53 -4.10 3.10
N ASP A 224 -18.62 -4.63 2.56
CA ASP A 224 -19.26 -5.85 3.10
C ASP A 224 -18.35 -7.08 3.00
N LYS A 225 -17.65 -7.26 1.86
CA LYS A 225 -16.67 -8.35 1.71
C LYS A 225 -15.50 -8.18 2.67
N SER A 226 -15.02 -6.93 2.87
CA SER A 226 -13.95 -6.65 3.83
C SER A 226 -14.37 -7.01 5.25
N LEU A 227 -15.55 -6.58 5.67
CA LEU A 227 -16.07 -6.89 7.01
C LEU A 227 -16.29 -8.40 7.20
N ASP A 228 -16.91 -9.07 6.23
CA ASP A 228 -17.12 -10.51 6.26
C ASP A 228 -15.81 -11.28 6.45
N MET A 229 -14.77 -10.92 5.69
CA MET A 229 -13.46 -11.53 5.81
C MET A 229 -12.81 -11.27 7.18
N MET A 230 -12.95 -10.05 7.75
CA MET A 230 -12.50 -9.78 9.13
C MET A 230 -13.26 -10.61 10.16
N GLN A 231 -14.58 -10.71 10.03
CA GLN A 231 -15.40 -11.49 10.96
C GLN A 231 -15.00 -12.97 10.98
N HIS A 232 -14.88 -13.59 9.80
CA HIS A 232 -14.63 -15.03 9.69
C HIS A 232 -13.15 -15.42 9.94
N ASN A 233 -12.19 -14.51 9.66
CA ASN A 233 -10.78 -14.88 9.73
C ASN A 233 -9.99 -14.18 10.84
N TYR A 234 -10.53 -13.13 11.46
CA TYR A 234 -9.91 -12.44 12.58
C TYR A 234 -10.74 -12.56 13.85
N PHE A 235 -11.90 -11.92 13.92
CA PHE A 235 -12.66 -11.82 15.17
C PHE A 235 -13.13 -13.17 15.75
N THR A 236 -13.46 -14.14 14.90
CA THR A 236 -13.84 -15.50 15.36
C THR A 236 -12.65 -16.34 15.83
N LYS A 237 -11.43 -15.96 15.47
CA LYS A 237 -10.19 -16.70 15.77
C LYS A 237 -9.28 -15.96 16.75
N ALA A 238 -9.60 -14.72 17.07
CA ALA A 238 -8.78 -13.90 17.97
C ALA A 238 -8.91 -14.42 19.42
N CYS A 239 -7.76 -14.49 20.09
CA CYS A 239 -7.70 -14.69 21.52
C CYS A 239 -8.25 -13.45 22.27
N PRO A 240 -8.55 -13.53 23.59
CA PRO A 240 -9.02 -12.38 24.36
C PRO A 240 -8.11 -11.15 24.31
N ASN A 241 -6.81 -11.34 24.06
CA ASN A 241 -5.83 -10.27 23.86
C ASN A 241 -5.72 -9.77 22.41
N MET A 242 -6.65 -10.18 21.54
CA MET A 242 -6.71 -9.86 20.12
C MET A 242 -5.58 -10.46 19.26
N PHE A 243 -4.74 -11.33 19.80
CA PHE A 243 -3.80 -12.09 19.00
C PHE A 243 -4.52 -13.15 18.18
N VAL A 244 -4.08 -13.32 16.95
CA VAL A 244 -4.53 -14.39 16.07
C VAL A 244 -3.35 -15.29 15.75
N ASP A 245 -3.57 -16.58 15.79
CA ASP A 245 -2.57 -17.56 15.40
C ASP A 245 -2.44 -17.61 13.88
N ALA A 246 -1.26 -17.31 13.38
CA ALA A 246 -0.90 -17.54 12.01
C ALA A 246 0.28 -18.53 11.95
N HIS A 247 0.06 -19.71 11.41
CA HIS A 247 1.06 -20.79 11.33
C HIS A 247 1.61 -21.24 12.70
N GLY A 248 0.77 -21.33 13.72
CA GLY A 248 1.18 -21.72 15.08
C GLY A 248 1.93 -20.62 15.84
N ARG A 249 1.83 -19.36 15.41
CA ARG A 249 2.50 -18.22 16.05
C ARG A 249 1.68 -16.94 15.89
N PRO A 250 1.58 -16.10 16.93
CA PRO A 250 0.95 -14.81 16.79
C PRO A 250 1.77 -13.91 15.84
N GLN A 251 1.06 -13.21 14.94
CA GLN A 251 1.68 -12.20 14.07
C GLN A 251 1.11 -10.81 14.39
N VAL A 252 1.99 -9.84 14.61
CA VAL A 252 1.59 -8.45 14.87
C VAL A 252 0.96 -7.80 13.63
N GLY A 253 1.25 -8.34 12.44
CA GLY A 253 0.79 -7.77 11.16
C GLY A 253 -0.72 -7.73 11.00
N ASP A 254 -1.46 -8.75 11.42
CA ASP A 254 -2.93 -8.73 11.37
C ASP A 254 -3.53 -7.86 12.48
N MET A 255 -2.91 -7.82 13.66
CA MET A 255 -3.33 -6.93 14.76
C MET A 255 -3.27 -5.45 14.38
N MET A 256 -2.37 -5.07 13.48
CA MET A 256 -2.25 -3.70 12.97
C MET A 256 -3.01 -3.53 11.65
N GLY A 257 -3.00 -4.54 10.80
CA GLY A 257 -3.60 -4.49 9.47
C GLY A 257 -5.12 -4.50 9.49
N VAL A 258 -5.76 -5.26 10.39
CA VAL A 258 -7.22 -5.28 10.50
C VAL A 258 -7.78 -3.95 11.03
N PRO A 259 -7.26 -3.33 12.10
CA PRO A 259 -7.65 -1.98 12.48
C PRO A 259 -7.44 -0.93 11.37
N LEU A 260 -6.34 -1.03 10.60
CA LEU A 260 -6.14 -0.18 9.44
C LEU A 260 -7.26 -0.36 8.40
N ALA A 261 -7.65 -1.60 8.12
CA ALA A 261 -8.77 -1.87 7.21
C ALA A 261 -10.09 -1.28 7.73
N MET A 262 -10.36 -1.36 9.03
CA MET A 262 -11.53 -0.71 9.64
C MET A 262 -11.52 0.81 9.44
N ILE A 263 -10.35 1.44 9.56
CA ILE A 263 -10.20 2.88 9.28
C ILE A 263 -10.44 3.16 7.79
N GLU A 264 -9.86 2.38 6.89
CA GLU A 264 -10.04 2.53 5.42
C GLU A 264 -11.50 2.34 4.98
N LEU A 265 -12.34 1.63 5.74
CA LEU A 265 -13.78 1.54 5.49
C LEU A 265 -14.51 2.85 5.77
N ILE A 266 -14.00 3.66 6.71
CA ILE A 266 -14.66 4.85 7.26
C ILE A 266 -14.03 6.15 6.72
N LEU A 267 -12.71 6.18 6.58
CA LEU A 267 -11.96 7.38 6.17
C LEU A 267 -10.77 6.97 5.29
N GLN A 268 -10.69 7.54 4.08
CA GLN A 268 -9.53 7.36 3.21
C GLN A 268 -8.93 8.73 2.85
N SER A 269 -7.60 8.83 2.89
CA SER A 269 -6.87 10.06 2.53
C SER A 269 -5.64 9.77 1.67
N HIS A 270 -5.65 8.65 0.94
CA HIS A 270 -4.53 8.23 0.10
C HIS A 270 -4.54 8.83 -1.32
N THR A 271 -5.61 9.51 -1.70
CA THR A 271 -5.76 10.26 -2.96
C THR A 271 -5.64 11.77 -2.73
N ASP A 272 -6.06 12.55 -3.71
CA ASP A 272 -6.09 14.01 -3.60
C ASP A 272 -7.24 14.50 -2.68
N TYR A 273 -8.15 13.60 -2.29
CA TYR A 273 -9.31 13.88 -1.46
C TYR A 273 -9.23 13.12 -0.13
N ILE A 274 -9.93 13.63 0.88
CA ILE A 274 -10.28 12.90 2.09
C ILE A 274 -11.70 12.39 1.90
N ASP A 275 -11.82 11.09 1.68
CA ASP A 275 -13.09 10.40 1.46
C ASP A 275 -13.74 10.04 2.79
N LEU A 276 -14.99 10.47 2.98
CA LEU A 276 -15.79 10.21 4.17
C LEU A 276 -16.75 9.04 3.89
N LEU A 277 -16.73 8.01 4.76
CA LEU A 277 -17.51 6.79 4.65
C LEU A 277 -17.36 6.10 3.27
N PRO A 278 -16.14 5.98 2.71
CA PRO A 278 -15.95 5.59 1.32
C PRO A 278 -16.37 4.16 1.02
N SER A 279 -16.40 3.28 2.03
CA SER A 279 -16.65 1.84 1.88
C SER A 279 -17.37 1.27 3.10
N LEU A 280 -18.31 2.06 3.65
CA LEU A 280 -19.03 1.69 4.87
C LEU A 280 -19.82 0.38 4.68
N PRO A 281 -19.57 -0.66 5.50
CA PRO A 281 -20.35 -1.90 5.43
C PRO A 281 -21.82 -1.68 5.74
N THR A 282 -22.72 -2.41 5.08
CA THR A 282 -24.18 -2.30 5.30
C THR A 282 -24.59 -2.66 6.72
N ALA A 283 -23.80 -3.47 7.42
CA ALA A 283 -24.01 -3.82 8.83
C ALA A 283 -23.72 -2.64 9.79
N TRP A 284 -22.93 -1.67 9.39
CA TRP A 284 -22.58 -0.49 10.21
C TRP A 284 -23.52 0.68 9.94
N LYS A 285 -24.84 0.44 10.14
CA LYS A 285 -25.87 1.44 9.83
C LYS A 285 -25.72 2.70 10.61
N ASP A 286 -25.41 2.61 11.89
CA ASP A 286 -25.25 3.73 12.80
C ASP A 286 -23.87 3.62 13.46
N GLY A 287 -23.23 4.75 13.65
CA GLY A 287 -21.91 4.74 14.29
C GLY A 287 -21.35 6.13 14.54
N LYS A 288 -20.34 6.12 15.39
CA LYS A 288 -19.56 7.31 15.73
C LYS A 288 -18.10 6.94 15.90
N VAL A 289 -17.23 7.81 15.42
CA VAL A 289 -15.78 7.69 15.58
C VAL A 289 -15.19 9.05 15.88
N THR A 290 -14.15 9.09 16.70
CA THR A 290 -13.46 10.32 17.07
C THR A 290 -11.97 10.16 16.94
N GLY A 291 -11.28 11.26 16.58
CA GLY A 291 -9.82 11.31 16.57
C GLY A 291 -9.17 10.62 15.38
N LEU A 292 -9.90 10.34 14.28
CA LEU A 292 -9.28 9.76 13.08
C LEU A 292 -8.36 10.77 12.39
N CYS A 293 -7.09 10.42 12.24
CA CYS A 293 -6.12 11.23 11.55
C CYS A 293 -6.20 11.01 10.02
N ALA A 294 -6.05 12.09 9.25
CA ALA A 294 -5.94 12.08 7.81
C ALA A 294 -4.71 12.86 7.35
N ARG A 295 -4.24 12.57 6.13
CA ARG A 295 -3.15 13.34 5.50
C ARG A 295 -3.52 14.82 5.40
N GLY A 296 -2.51 15.71 5.47
CA GLY A 296 -2.70 17.15 5.55
C GLY A 296 -2.82 17.66 7.00
N ALA A 297 -2.49 16.83 7.99
CA ALA A 297 -2.56 17.15 9.43
C ALA A 297 -3.98 17.49 9.88
N PHE A 298 -4.96 16.70 9.45
CA PHE A 298 -6.35 16.82 9.87
C PHE A 298 -6.75 15.72 10.84
N VAL A 299 -7.68 16.03 11.75
CA VAL A 299 -8.29 15.07 12.69
C VAL A 299 -9.79 15.14 12.55
N PHE A 300 -10.44 14.00 12.41
CA PHE A 300 -11.85 13.86 12.13
C PHE A 300 -12.60 13.20 13.28
N ASP A 301 -13.73 13.81 13.67
CA ASP A 301 -14.80 13.15 14.41
C ASP A 301 -15.98 13.03 13.47
N MET A 302 -16.58 11.86 13.36
CA MET A 302 -17.69 11.60 12.45
C MET A 302 -18.79 10.84 13.16
N GLU A 303 -20.04 11.13 12.80
CA GLU A 303 -21.22 10.40 13.23
C GLU A 303 -22.10 10.12 12.01
N TRP A 304 -22.61 8.92 11.90
CA TRP A 304 -23.50 8.52 10.81
C TRP A 304 -24.70 7.74 11.34
N LYS A 305 -25.82 7.85 10.62
CA LYS A 305 -27.08 7.16 10.94
C LYS A 305 -27.74 6.65 9.67
N ALA A 306 -28.28 5.44 9.71
CA ALA A 306 -28.86 4.76 8.55
C ALA A 306 -27.91 4.75 7.32
N GLY A 307 -26.59 4.57 7.57
CA GLY A 307 -25.56 4.55 6.55
C GLY A 307 -25.17 5.92 5.98
N LYS A 308 -25.72 7.01 6.51
CA LYS A 308 -25.45 8.39 6.02
C LYS A 308 -24.73 9.22 7.06
N LEU A 309 -23.74 9.98 6.62
CA LEU A 309 -23.03 10.95 7.45
C LEU A 309 -24.03 12.01 7.94
N ILE A 310 -24.12 12.21 9.25
CA ILE A 310 -24.99 13.23 9.87
C ILE A 310 -24.20 14.39 10.46
N SER A 311 -22.95 14.17 10.84
CA SER A 311 -22.07 15.25 11.28
C SER A 311 -20.61 14.87 11.11
N THR A 312 -19.78 15.85 10.85
CA THR A 312 -18.33 15.72 10.97
C THR A 312 -17.72 16.97 11.56
N ASN A 313 -16.80 16.80 12.52
CA ASN A 313 -15.97 17.86 13.05
C ASN A 313 -14.53 17.62 12.58
N ILE A 314 -13.94 18.63 11.94
CA ILE A 314 -12.62 18.56 11.33
C ILE A 314 -11.71 19.53 12.05
N LYS A 315 -10.74 19.03 12.81
CA LYS A 315 -9.69 19.85 13.41
C LYS A 315 -8.51 19.93 12.46
N SER A 316 -8.16 21.13 12.03
CA SER A 316 -6.96 21.39 11.24
C SER A 316 -5.79 21.73 12.16
N LEU A 317 -4.74 20.90 12.14
CA LEU A 317 -3.59 21.12 13.02
C LEU A 317 -2.59 22.13 12.44
N LYS A 318 -2.54 22.26 11.11
CA LYS A 318 -1.55 23.10 10.40
C LYS A 318 -2.13 24.14 9.47
N GLY A 319 -3.46 24.16 9.27
CA GLY A 319 -4.11 25.00 8.28
C GLY A 319 -3.97 24.45 6.86
N GLY A 320 -4.48 25.22 5.88
CA GLY A 320 -4.40 24.88 4.47
C GLY A 320 -5.71 24.37 3.90
N LYS A 321 -5.64 23.84 2.67
CA LYS A 321 -6.80 23.33 1.95
C LYS A 321 -7.11 21.89 2.37
N CYS A 322 -8.37 21.63 2.67
CA CYS A 322 -8.91 20.29 2.91
C CYS A 322 -9.93 19.97 1.82
N LEU A 323 -9.62 19.01 0.97
CA LEU A 323 -10.52 18.54 -0.09
C LEU A 323 -11.29 17.34 0.43
N LEU A 324 -12.57 17.50 0.68
CA LEU A 324 -13.46 16.46 1.19
C LEU A 324 -14.24 15.84 0.05
N ARG A 325 -14.45 14.53 0.09
CA ARG A 325 -15.37 13.84 -0.82
C ARG A 325 -16.33 12.96 -0.03
N TYR A 326 -17.61 13.13 -0.28
CA TYR A 326 -18.69 12.32 0.28
C TYR A 326 -19.74 12.05 -0.79
N GLU A 327 -20.15 10.80 -0.98
CA GLU A 327 -21.10 10.39 -2.04
C GLU A 327 -20.76 10.97 -3.43
N GLY A 328 -19.48 10.98 -3.78
CA GLY A 328 -18.98 11.52 -5.05
C GLY A 328 -18.95 13.06 -5.16
N LYS A 329 -19.52 13.78 -4.20
CA LYS A 329 -19.49 15.25 -4.17
C LYS A 329 -18.22 15.74 -3.49
N VAL A 330 -17.54 16.69 -4.11
CA VAL A 330 -16.32 17.31 -3.60
C VAL A 330 -16.62 18.66 -2.98
N LYS A 331 -16.06 18.93 -1.82
CA LYS A 331 -16.10 20.23 -1.12
C LYS A 331 -14.68 20.63 -0.74
N GLU A 332 -14.26 21.81 -1.14
CA GLU A 332 -13.02 22.43 -0.65
C GLU A 332 -13.32 23.26 0.61
N LEU A 333 -12.49 23.06 1.63
CA LEU A 333 -12.52 23.82 2.86
C LEU A 333 -11.16 24.49 3.05
N SER A 334 -11.12 25.82 3.11
CA SER A 334 -9.93 26.56 3.53
C SER A 334 -9.87 26.60 5.05
N THR A 335 -8.76 26.14 5.63
CA THR A 335 -8.65 25.98 7.07
C THR A 335 -7.48 26.77 7.65
N GLU A 336 -7.61 27.14 8.92
CA GLU A 336 -6.59 27.79 9.73
C GLU A 336 -6.03 26.81 10.77
N ALA A 337 -4.75 26.96 11.10
CA ALA A 337 -4.10 26.10 12.09
C ALA A 337 -4.77 26.20 13.47
N GLY A 338 -5.04 25.05 14.08
CA GLY A 338 -5.66 24.92 15.40
C GLY A 338 -7.19 25.10 15.42
N LYS A 339 -7.83 25.44 14.29
CA LYS A 339 -9.28 25.63 14.21
C LYS A 339 -10.00 24.31 13.95
N SER A 340 -11.28 24.28 14.38
CA SER A 340 -12.23 23.18 14.09
C SER A 340 -13.38 23.68 13.23
N TYR A 341 -13.88 22.80 12.36
CA TYR A 341 -14.92 23.07 11.38
C TYR A 341 -15.98 21.97 11.44
N CYS A 342 -17.23 22.35 11.65
CA CYS A 342 -18.36 21.43 11.64
C CYS A 342 -19.07 21.46 10.28
N LEU A 343 -19.39 20.28 9.75
CA LEU A 343 -20.12 20.09 8.49
C LEU A 343 -21.30 19.14 8.70
#